data_dbbf863d050e710cb79aa7238ef9b6d4
#
_entry.id   dbbf863d050e710cb79aa7238ef9b6d4
#
_cell.length_a   1.000
_cell.length_b   1.000
_cell.length_c   1.000
_cell.angle_alpha   90.00
_cell.angle_beta   90.00
_cell.angle_gamma   90.00
#
_symmetry.space_group_name_H-M   'P 1'
#
loop_
_entity.id
_entity.type
_entity.pdbx_description
1 polymer ?
#
loop_
_entity_poly.entity_id
_entity_poly.type
_entity_poly.pdbx_seq_one_letter_code
_entity_poly.pdbx_strand_id
1 'polypeptide(L)' 'MKNANQFLREMFLDYFNNYLTVALFAEHNELSVTEATSLIEMGRKLHEEYVELMKK' A
#
# COMPACT_ATOMS: atom_id res chain seq x y z
N MET A 1 -9.49 -8.95 -13.56
CA MET A 1 -8.30 -9.26 -12.76
C MET A 1 -7.49 -8.00 -12.48
N LYS A 2 -7.05 -7.82 -11.24
CA LYS A 2 -6.28 -6.64 -10.87
C LYS A 2 -4.84 -6.79 -11.34
N ASN A 3 -4.25 -5.69 -11.84
CA ASN A 3 -2.83 -5.71 -12.16
C ASN A 3 -2.00 -5.43 -10.90
N ALA A 4 -0.67 -5.60 -11.02
CA ALA A 4 0.22 -5.45 -9.87
C ALA A 4 0.16 -4.04 -9.26
N ASN A 5 0.08 -3.01 -10.09
CA ASN A 5 0.02 -1.64 -9.61
C ASN A 5 -1.26 -1.37 -8.83
N GLN A 6 -2.38 -1.89 -9.30
CA GLN A 6 -3.65 -1.75 -8.60
C GLN A 6 -3.61 -2.47 -7.26
N PHE A 7 -3.03 -3.67 -7.23
CA PHE A 7 -2.88 -4.42 -5.99
C PHE A 7 -2.05 -3.65 -4.95
N LEU A 8 -0.92 -3.11 -5.37
CA LEU A 8 -0.05 -2.34 -4.47
C LEU A 8 -0.74 -1.10 -3.92
N ARG A 9 -1.47 -0.39 -4.77
CA ARG A 9 -2.24 0.79 -4.33
C ARG A 9 -3.30 0.40 -3.31
N GLU A 10 -4.00 -0.69 -3.55
CA GLU A 10 -5.03 -1.16 -2.62
C GLU A 10 -4.44 -1.59 -1.29
N MET A 11 -3.27 -2.22 -1.30
CA MET A 11 -2.58 -2.59 -0.06
C MET A 11 -2.19 -1.35 0.74
N PHE A 12 -1.69 -0.33 0.07
CA PHE A 12 -1.36 0.93 0.73
C PHE A 12 -2.60 1.58 1.34
N LEU A 13 -3.70 1.62 0.59
CA LEU A 13 -4.94 2.23 1.09
C LEU A 13 -5.52 1.44 2.26
N ASP A 14 -5.43 0.13 2.21
CA ASP A 14 -5.87 -0.71 3.31
C ASP A 14 -5.08 -0.41 4.58
N TYR A 15 -3.76 -0.33 4.45
CA TYR A 15 -2.91 0.04 5.58
C TYR A 15 -3.29 1.42 6.12
N PHE A 16 -3.38 2.40 5.24
CA PHE A 16 -3.64 3.79 5.62
C PHE A 16 -4.97 3.94 6.36
N ASN A 17 -5.99 3.22 5.92
CA ASN A 17 -7.34 3.38 6.46
C ASN A 17 -7.65 2.50 7.67
N ASN A 18 -6.97 1.36 7.81
CA ASN A 18 -7.38 0.34 8.77
C ASN A 18 -6.34 -0.04 9.82
N TYR A 19 -5.11 0.41 9.68
CA TYR A 19 -4.03 -0.01 10.58
C TYR A 19 -3.31 1.18 11.18
N LEU A 20 -3.00 1.06 12.47
CA LEU A 20 -2.26 2.11 13.18
C LEU A 20 -0.75 2.01 12.98
N THR A 21 -0.24 0.81 12.73
CA THR A 21 1.19 0.60 12.56
C THR A 21 1.47 -0.39 11.44
N VAL A 22 2.67 -0.30 10.87
CA VAL A 22 3.12 -1.26 9.86
C VAL A 22 3.21 -2.65 10.46
N ALA A 23 3.60 -2.76 11.73
CA ALA A 23 3.72 -4.06 12.39
C ALA A 23 2.39 -4.80 12.42
N LEU A 24 1.29 -4.11 12.74
CA LEU A 24 -0.03 -4.72 12.76
C LEU A 24 -0.46 -5.16 11.35
N PHE A 25 -0.20 -4.31 10.37
CA PHE A 25 -0.51 -4.63 8.98
C PHE A 25 0.27 -5.87 8.53
N ALA A 26 1.56 -5.93 8.85
CA ALA A 26 2.41 -7.06 8.50
C ALA A 26 1.91 -8.35 9.14
N GLU A 27 1.60 -8.31 10.43
CA GLU A 27 1.09 -9.47 11.16
C GLU A 27 -0.20 -9.98 10.54
N HIS A 28 -1.13 -9.09 10.25
CA HIS A 28 -2.43 -9.46 9.70
C HIS A 28 -2.28 -10.10 8.32
N ASN A 29 -1.32 -9.65 7.52
CA ASN A 29 -1.12 -10.14 6.17
C ASN A 29 -0.02 -11.21 6.06
N GLU A 30 0.46 -11.70 7.20
CA GLU A 30 1.49 -12.75 7.25
C GLU A 30 2.79 -12.32 6.55
N LEU A 31 3.17 -11.06 6.73
CA LEU A 31 4.40 -10.51 6.15
C LEU A 31 5.37 -10.13 7.24
N SER A 32 6.65 -10.06 6.91
CA SER A 32 7.61 -9.43 7.80
C SER A 32 7.42 -7.91 7.75
N VAL A 33 7.91 -7.20 8.77
CA VAL A 33 7.82 -5.74 8.78
C VAL A 33 8.54 -5.14 7.57
N THR A 34 9.67 -5.71 7.19
CA THR A 34 10.44 -5.26 6.03
C THR A 34 9.65 -5.42 4.74
N GLU A 35 9.01 -6.58 4.56
CA GLU A 35 8.18 -6.84 3.39
C GLU A 35 6.99 -5.89 3.34
N ALA A 36 6.32 -5.71 4.47
CA ALA A 36 5.16 -4.83 4.55
C ALA A 36 5.54 -3.39 4.26
N THR A 37 6.66 -2.93 4.79
CA THR A 37 7.15 -1.56 4.54
C THR A 37 7.41 -1.35 3.06
N SER A 38 8.06 -2.31 2.41
CA SER A 38 8.33 -2.21 0.97
C SER A 38 7.05 -2.13 0.15
N LEU A 39 6.08 -2.99 0.46
CA LEU A 39 4.79 -2.98 -0.24
C LEU A 39 4.08 -1.64 -0.06
N ILE A 40 4.05 -1.15 1.16
CA ILE A 40 3.37 0.11 1.48
C ILE A 40 4.02 1.28 0.73
N GLU A 41 5.34 1.33 0.71
CA GLU A 41 6.05 2.40 0.02
C GLU A 41 5.82 2.38 -1.48
N MET A 42 5.83 1.20 -2.09
CA MET A 42 5.54 1.07 -3.51
C MET A 42 4.11 1.49 -3.81
N GLY A 43 3.17 1.05 -2.98
CA GLY A 43 1.76 1.44 -3.13
C GLY A 43 1.55 2.93 -2.97
N ARG A 44 2.25 3.53 -2.00
CA ARG A 44 2.16 4.97 -1.77
C ARG A 44 2.64 5.76 -2.99
N LYS A 45 3.76 5.36 -3.57
CA LYS A 45 4.27 6.04 -4.77
C LYS A 45 3.29 5.95 -5.92
N LEU A 46 2.74 4.77 -6.15
CA LEU A 46 1.77 4.59 -7.22
C LEU A 46 0.51 5.42 -6.98
N HIS A 47 0.07 5.48 -5.72
CA HIS A 47 -1.10 6.27 -5.37
C HIS A 47 -0.84 7.76 -5.58
N GLU A 48 0.33 8.26 -5.20
CA GLU A 48 0.70 9.66 -5.39
C GLU A 48 0.72 10.02 -6.88
N GLU A 49 1.29 9.15 -7.71
CA GLU A 49 1.30 9.36 -9.16
C GLU A 49 -0.11 9.41 -9.73
N TYR A 50 -0.96 8.52 -9.26
CA TYR A 50 -2.36 8.47 -9.69
C TYR A 50 -3.08 9.78 -9.32
N VAL A 51 -2.90 10.25 -8.10
CA VAL A 51 -3.52 11.49 -7.65
C VAL A 51 -3.02 12.68 -8.46
N GLU A 52 -1.72 12.73 -8.77
CA GLU A 52 -1.17 13.82 -9.58
C GLU A 52 -1.76 13.85 -10.97
N LEU A 53 -1.92 12.68 -11.59
CA LEU A 53 -2.55 12.61 -12.91
C LEU A 53 -3.99 13.10 -12.87
N MET A 54 -4.68 12.85 -11.78
CA MET A 54 -6.07 13.27 -11.62
C MET A 54 -6.23 14.78 -11.40
N LYS A 55 -5.17 15.45 -10.98
CA LYS A 55 -5.21 16.88 -10.71
C LYS A 55 -5.03 17.74 -11.97
N LYS A 56 -4.67 17.17 -13.07
CA LYS A 56 -4.44 17.92 -14.31
C LYS A 56 -5.71 18.14 -15.08
#